data_e1b1f9184f95036b4b03bc01a113b855
#
_entry.id   e1b1f9184f95036b4b03bc01a113b855
#
_cell.length_a   1.000
_cell.length_b   1.000
_cell.length_c   1.000
_cell.angle_alpha   90.00
_cell.angle_beta   90.00
_cell.angle_gamma   90.00
#
_symmetry.space_group_name_H-M   'P 1'
#
loop_
_entity.id
_entity.type
_entity.pdbx_description
1 polymer ?
#
loop_
_entity_poly.entity_id
_entity_poly.type
_entity_poly.pdbx_seq_one_letter_code
_entity_poly.pdbx_strand_id
1 'polypeptide(L)'
;MELPKIIKAKKGHQEAVKAVLTLGFSADPLVRWIFPDPTAYLQSFNLWIEEFSKISFSHDIAFAEEKFLGASLWLPPGVEVDESVFEPTWASIPEDRIEILFQILEQFAEFHADDCWYLAFLAVDPSMQGQGIGSFILKEALQMIDAKGERAYLEASSERNRALYERHGFEMIAKVQIQDSPPAFPMIREAHI
;
A
#
# COMPACT_ATOMS: atom_id res chain seq x y z
N MET A 1 5.43 11.52 25.16
CA MET A 1 4.39 11.15 24.19
C MET A 1 4.17 9.65 24.36
N GLU A 2 2.95 9.21 24.50
CA GLU A 2 2.62 7.79 24.58
C GLU A 2 2.90 7.12 23.22
N LEU A 3 3.44 5.89 23.24
CA LEU A 3 3.73 5.17 22.00
C LEU A 3 2.42 4.78 21.29
N PRO A 4 2.38 4.85 19.94
CA PRO A 4 1.19 4.41 19.21
C PRO A 4 0.88 2.95 19.52
N LYS A 5 -0.37 2.66 19.87
CA LYS A 5 -0.84 1.31 20.06
C LYS A 5 -1.40 0.78 18.74
N ILE A 6 -0.83 -0.32 18.26
CA ILE A 6 -1.24 -0.95 17.02
C ILE A 6 -2.15 -2.13 17.31
N ILE A 7 -3.19 -2.26 16.51
CA ILE A 7 -4.18 -3.33 16.61
C ILE A 7 -4.31 -4.06 15.26
N LYS A 8 -4.64 -5.34 15.32
CA LYS A 8 -5.24 -6.02 14.17
C LYS A 8 -6.66 -5.50 13.99
N ALA A 9 -6.91 -4.81 12.89
CA ALA A 9 -8.23 -4.27 12.60
C ALA A 9 -9.23 -5.40 12.35
N LYS A 10 -10.46 -5.24 12.85
CA LYS A 10 -11.56 -6.19 12.72
C LYS A 10 -12.56 -5.69 11.67
N LYS A 11 -13.41 -6.56 11.15
CA LYS A 11 -14.39 -6.23 10.11
C LYS A 11 -15.19 -4.94 10.39
N GLY A 12 -15.55 -4.69 11.64
CA GLY A 12 -16.23 -3.45 12.06
C GLY A 12 -15.39 -2.18 11.94
N HIS A 13 -14.07 -2.30 11.70
CA HIS A 13 -13.13 -1.18 11.53
C HIS A 13 -12.86 -0.85 10.06
N GLN A 14 -13.42 -1.60 9.11
CA GLN A 14 -13.09 -1.50 7.69
C GLN A 14 -13.28 -0.07 7.14
N GLU A 15 -14.39 0.58 7.46
CA GLU A 15 -14.65 1.95 7.00
C GLU A 15 -13.64 2.97 7.56
N ALA A 16 -13.24 2.84 8.81
CA ALA A 16 -12.24 3.72 9.40
C ALA A 16 -10.85 3.50 8.78
N VAL A 17 -10.48 2.26 8.49
CA VAL A 17 -9.24 1.91 7.79
C VAL A 17 -9.24 2.50 6.37
N LYS A 18 -10.33 2.31 5.62
CA LYS A 18 -10.46 2.88 4.27
C LYS A 18 -10.36 4.41 4.29
N ALA A 19 -11.02 5.06 5.24
CA ALA A 19 -11.00 6.51 5.37
C ALA A 19 -9.58 7.06 5.59
N VAL A 20 -8.82 6.49 6.53
CA VAL A 20 -7.45 6.96 6.79
C VAL A 20 -6.51 6.65 5.63
N LEU A 21 -6.68 5.53 4.92
CA LEU A 21 -5.89 5.22 3.73
C LEU A 21 -6.19 6.21 2.61
N THR A 22 -7.48 6.47 2.32
CA THR A 22 -7.87 7.48 1.32
C THR A 22 -7.29 8.86 1.65
N LEU A 23 -7.37 9.27 2.92
CA LEU A 23 -6.84 10.56 3.35
C LEU A 23 -5.30 10.61 3.22
N GLY A 24 -4.62 9.54 3.63
CA GLY A 24 -3.16 9.47 3.61
C GLY A 24 -2.55 9.45 2.21
N PHE A 25 -3.24 8.86 1.23
CA PHE A 25 -2.82 8.84 -0.18
C PHE A 25 -3.26 10.08 -0.98
N SER A 26 -4.00 11.02 -0.38
CA SER A 26 -4.54 12.20 -1.08
C SER A 26 -3.48 13.11 -1.74
N ALA A 27 -2.24 13.03 -1.31
CA ALA A 27 -1.09 13.74 -1.87
C ALA A 27 0.01 12.78 -2.38
N ASP A 28 -0.28 11.48 -2.54
CA ASP A 28 0.68 10.52 -3.07
C ASP A 28 0.97 10.82 -4.54
N PRO A 29 2.25 10.94 -4.95
CA PRO A 29 2.59 11.37 -6.29
C PRO A 29 2.10 10.41 -7.38
N LEU A 30 2.22 9.09 -7.19
CA LEU A 30 1.81 8.11 -8.19
C LEU A 30 0.28 8.03 -8.28
N VAL A 31 -0.40 7.92 -7.15
CA VAL A 31 -1.88 7.86 -7.12
C VAL A 31 -2.51 9.12 -7.68
N ARG A 32 -1.93 10.31 -7.38
CA ARG A 32 -2.43 11.58 -7.92
C ARG A 32 -2.06 11.79 -9.39
N TRP A 33 -1.02 11.15 -9.88
CA TRP A 33 -0.73 11.10 -11.31
C TRP A 33 -1.74 10.20 -12.04
N ILE A 34 -2.14 9.05 -11.45
CA ILE A 34 -3.18 8.18 -12.00
C ILE A 34 -4.54 8.90 -11.98
N PHE A 35 -4.93 9.51 -10.85
CA PHE A 35 -6.20 10.19 -10.63
C PHE A 35 -5.98 11.68 -10.32
N PRO A 36 -5.67 12.54 -11.32
CA PRO A 36 -5.41 13.97 -11.08
C PRO A 36 -6.64 14.74 -10.63
N ASP A 37 -7.83 14.37 -11.11
CA ASP A 37 -9.09 14.98 -10.67
C ASP A 37 -9.45 14.52 -9.25
N PRO A 38 -9.79 15.46 -8.32
CA PRO A 38 -10.12 15.09 -6.93
C PRO A 38 -11.36 14.20 -6.81
N THR A 39 -12.36 14.39 -7.67
CA THR A 39 -13.60 13.57 -7.62
C THR A 39 -13.30 12.16 -8.11
N ALA A 40 -12.57 12.02 -9.22
CA ALA A 40 -12.10 10.75 -9.74
C ALA A 40 -11.25 10.01 -8.70
N TYR A 41 -10.31 10.71 -8.04
CA TYR A 41 -9.53 10.14 -6.95
C TYR A 41 -10.41 9.56 -5.84
N LEU A 42 -11.36 10.34 -5.30
CA LEU A 42 -12.20 9.90 -4.19
C LEU A 42 -13.11 8.73 -4.57
N GLN A 43 -13.58 8.66 -5.82
CA GLN A 43 -14.46 7.59 -6.29
C GLN A 43 -13.68 6.34 -6.68
N SER A 44 -12.68 6.46 -7.55
CA SER A 44 -11.99 5.34 -8.16
C SER A 44 -10.93 4.74 -7.25
N PHE A 45 -10.14 5.54 -6.56
CA PHE A 45 -9.13 5.02 -5.62
C PHE A 45 -9.76 4.32 -4.41
N ASN A 46 -10.94 4.76 -3.98
CA ASN A 46 -11.70 4.04 -2.94
C ASN A 46 -12.10 2.62 -3.35
N LEU A 47 -12.39 2.38 -4.63
CA LEU A 47 -12.68 1.03 -5.13
C LEU A 47 -11.44 0.13 -5.03
N TRP A 48 -10.26 0.67 -5.32
CA TRP A 48 -9.00 -0.07 -5.15
C TRP A 48 -8.76 -0.43 -3.68
N ILE A 49 -8.87 0.56 -2.77
CA ILE A 49 -8.73 0.30 -1.33
C ILE A 49 -9.77 -0.71 -0.85
N GLU A 50 -11.00 -0.64 -1.33
CA GLU A 50 -12.10 -1.56 -0.96
C GLU A 50 -11.72 -3.00 -1.27
N GLU A 51 -11.21 -3.29 -2.49
CA GLU A 51 -10.88 -4.65 -2.90
C GLU A 51 -9.74 -5.25 -2.06
N PHE A 52 -8.64 -4.52 -1.93
CA PHE A 52 -7.54 -4.96 -1.06
C PHE A 52 -7.97 -5.09 0.41
N SER A 53 -8.88 -4.23 0.87
CA SER A 53 -9.40 -4.31 2.23
C SER A 53 -10.21 -5.59 2.47
N LYS A 54 -11.07 -6.02 1.52
CA LYS A 54 -11.81 -7.28 1.62
C LYS A 54 -10.87 -8.46 1.86
N ILE A 55 -9.78 -8.53 1.09
CA ILE A 55 -8.77 -9.58 1.21
C ILE A 55 -8.07 -9.49 2.57
N SER A 56 -7.53 -8.32 2.93
CA SER A 56 -6.81 -8.14 4.20
C SER A 56 -7.66 -8.47 5.42
N PHE A 57 -8.93 -8.07 5.41
CA PHE A 57 -9.86 -8.36 6.53
C PHE A 57 -10.29 -9.83 6.56
N SER A 58 -10.43 -10.50 5.41
CA SER A 58 -10.78 -11.92 5.39
C SER A 58 -9.68 -12.82 5.95
N HIS A 59 -8.41 -12.35 5.91
CA HIS A 59 -7.24 -13.06 6.43
C HIS A 59 -6.74 -12.55 7.78
N ASP A 60 -7.43 -11.59 8.44
CA ASP A 60 -7.01 -10.97 9.71
C ASP A 60 -5.61 -10.32 9.66
N ILE A 61 -5.26 -9.65 8.54
CA ILE A 61 -3.95 -9.05 8.26
C ILE A 61 -4.02 -7.55 7.94
N ALA A 62 -5.11 -6.89 8.30
CA ALA A 62 -5.20 -5.45 8.34
C ALA A 62 -4.71 -4.94 9.70
N PHE A 63 -3.79 -3.96 9.70
CA PHE A 63 -3.25 -3.36 10.93
C PHE A 63 -3.59 -1.87 10.96
N ALA A 64 -3.89 -1.35 12.16
CA ALA A 64 -4.17 0.07 12.33
C ALA A 64 -3.67 0.58 13.69
N GLU A 65 -3.40 1.86 13.79
CA GLU A 65 -3.30 2.54 15.08
C GLU A 65 -4.70 2.57 15.72
N GLU A 66 -4.82 2.40 17.03
CA GLU A 66 -6.11 2.17 17.73
C GLU A 66 -7.16 3.28 17.55
N LYS A 67 -6.75 4.51 17.17
CA LYS A 67 -7.62 5.64 16.85
C LYS A 67 -7.79 5.86 15.34
N PHE A 68 -7.30 4.92 14.54
CA PHE A 68 -7.31 4.97 13.08
C PHE A 68 -6.57 6.18 12.48
N LEU A 69 -5.50 6.62 13.13
CA LEU A 69 -4.60 7.67 12.61
C LEU A 69 -3.62 7.15 11.55
N GLY A 70 -3.60 5.86 11.31
CA GLY A 70 -2.88 5.19 10.25
C GLY A 70 -3.30 3.73 10.15
N ALA A 71 -3.10 3.13 8.96
CA ALA A 71 -3.43 1.73 8.72
C ALA A 71 -2.57 1.13 7.60
N SER A 72 -2.51 -0.21 7.55
CA SER A 72 -1.95 -0.97 6.45
C SER A 72 -2.84 -2.13 6.04
N LEU A 73 -2.82 -2.45 4.75
CA LEU A 73 -3.48 -3.60 4.14
C LEU A 73 -2.41 -4.49 3.49
N TRP A 74 -2.50 -5.76 3.78
CA TRP A 74 -1.57 -6.78 3.30
C TRP A 74 -2.31 -7.88 2.56
N LEU A 75 -1.60 -8.55 1.64
CA LEU A 75 -2.03 -9.79 1.01
C LEU A 75 -1.05 -10.90 1.39
N PRO A 76 -1.55 -12.11 1.74
CA PRO A 76 -0.65 -13.23 2.02
C PRO A 76 -0.12 -13.83 0.71
N PRO A 77 0.98 -14.60 0.75
CA PRO A 77 1.52 -15.30 -0.42
C PRO A 77 0.46 -16.11 -1.18
N GLY A 78 0.52 -16.05 -2.51
CA GLY A 78 -0.35 -16.81 -3.41
C GLY A 78 -1.81 -16.32 -3.49
N VAL A 79 -2.13 -15.18 -2.92
CA VAL A 79 -3.45 -14.55 -3.04
C VAL A 79 -3.41 -13.48 -4.11
N GLU A 80 -4.17 -13.69 -5.17
CA GLU A 80 -4.34 -12.75 -6.27
C GLU A 80 -5.53 -11.83 -6.05
N VAL A 81 -5.46 -10.63 -6.62
CA VAL A 81 -6.56 -9.68 -6.69
C VAL A 81 -7.31 -9.90 -8.00
N ASP A 82 -8.63 -9.87 -7.97
CA ASP A 82 -9.43 -9.86 -9.19
C ASP A 82 -9.31 -8.47 -9.85
N GLU A 83 -8.46 -8.39 -10.87
CA GLU A 83 -8.20 -7.14 -11.58
C GLU A 83 -9.43 -6.59 -12.30
N SER A 84 -10.43 -7.43 -12.63
CA SER A 84 -11.64 -6.98 -13.30
C SER A 84 -12.46 -5.96 -12.49
N VAL A 85 -12.29 -5.96 -11.16
CA VAL A 85 -12.94 -4.98 -10.26
C VAL A 85 -12.43 -3.55 -10.49
N PHE A 86 -11.28 -3.38 -11.12
CA PHE A 86 -10.70 -2.07 -11.43
C PHE A 86 -11.15 -1.51 -12.78
N GLU A 87 -11.76 -2.31 -13.66
CA GLU A 87 -12.21 -1.87 -14.98
C GLU A 87 -13.09 -0.60 -14.92
N PRO A 88 -14.04 -0.45 -13.98
CA PRO A 88 -14.85 0.77 -13.90
C PRO A 88 -14.04 2.04 -13.63
N THR A 89 -12.80 1.91 -13.13
CA THR A 89 -11.95 3.05 -12.78
C THR A 89 -11.14 3.58 -13.96
N TRP A 90 -10.97 2.79 -15.04
CA TRP A 90 -10.20 3.19 -16.22
C TRP A 90 -10.71 4.48 -16.86
N ALA A 91 -12.03 4.68 -16.89
CA ALA A 91 -12.64 5.90 -17.42
C ALA A 91 -12.30 7.18 -16.61
N SER A 92 -11.76 7.02 -15.41
CA SER A 92 -11.35 8.11 -14.53
C SER A 92 -9.87 8.47 -14.66
N ILE A 93 -9.12 7.69 -15.44
CA ILE A 93 -7.70 7.89 -15.72
C ILE A 93 -7.57 8.65 -17.04
N PRO A 94 -6.71 9.69 -17.15
CA PRO A 94 -6.42 10.35 -18.42
C PRO A 94 -5.98 9.33 -19.48
N GLU A 95 -6.56 9.44 -20.69
CA GLU A 95 -6.37 8.46 -21.77
C GLU A 95 -4.88 8.26 -22.12
N ASP A 96 -4.09 9.35 -22.10
CA ASP A 96 -2.65 9.36 -22.35
C ASP A 96 -1.82 8.66 -21.25
N ARG A 97 -2.41 8.34 -20.10
CA ARG A 97 -1.76 7.66 -18.98
C ARG A 97 -2.10 6.18 -18.84
N ILE A 98 -3.16 5.73 -19.49
CA ILE A 98 -3.63 4.35 -19.35
C ILE A 98 -2.56 3.35 -19.79
N GLU A 99 -1.98 3.54 -20.97
CA GLU A 99 -0.92 2.66 -21.49
C GLU A 99 0.34 2.71 -20.62
N ILE A 100 0.71 3.88 -20.13
CA ILE A 100 1.86 4.07 -19.23
C ILE A 100 1.61 3.31 -17.90
N LEU A 101 0.39 3.40 -17.37
CA LEU A 101 0.03 2.67 -16.15
C LEU A 101 0.15 1.15 -16.35
N PHE A 102 -0.35 0.61 -17.47
CA PHE A 102 -0.20 -0.82 -17.75
C PHE A 102 1.28 -1.25 -17.85
N GLN A 103 2.13 -0.44 -18.48
CA GLN A 103 3.58 -0.72 -18.52
C GLN A 103 4.22 -0.69 -17.13
N ILE A 104 3.77 0.21 -16.23
CA ILE A 104 4.23 0.25 -14.83
C ILE A 104 3.79 -1.02 -14.08
N LEU A 105 2.52 -1.42 -14.22
CA LEU A 105 1.98 -2.62 -13.57
C LEU A 105 2.67 -3.90 -14.08
N GLU A 106 2.96 -3.99 -15.38
CA GLU A 106 3.71 -5.11 -15.96
C GLU A 106 5.12 -5.20 -15.36
N GLN A 107 5.82 -4.07 -15.21
CA GLN A 107 7.12 -4.07 -14.54
C GLN A 107 7.02 -4.43 -13.04
N PHE A 108 5.96 -4.02 -12.33
CA PHE A 108 5.76 -4.45 -10.94
C PHE A 108 5.56 -5.96 -10.85
N ALA A 109 4.78 -6.54 -11.77
CA ALA A 109 4.54 -7.97 -11.83
C ALA A 109 5.83 -8.79 -12.06
N GLU A 110 6.82 -8.25 -12.81
CA GLU A 110 8.12 -8.89 -13.00
C GLU A 110 8.93 -9.03 -11.69
N PHE A 111 8.71 -8.13 -10.72
CA PHE A 111 9.44 -8.11 -9.44
C PHE A 111 8.66 -8.77 -8.31
N HIS A 112 7.33 -8.86 -8.43
CA HIS A 112 6.49 -9.49 -7.42
C HIS A 112 6.62 -11.00 -7.50
N ALA A 113 7.11 -11.62 -6.42
CA ALA A 113 7.18 -13.06 -6.29
C ALA A 113 5.96 -13.60 -5.52
N ASP A 114 5.35 -14.68 -6.02
CA ASP A 114 4.12 -15.28 -5.45
C ASP A 114 4.28 -15.76 -4.00
N ASP A 115 5.52 -15.97 -3.55
CA ASP A 115 5.84 -16.42 -2.19
C ASP A 115 6.10 -15.29 -1.19
N CYS A 116 5.80 -14.04 -1.57
CA CYS A 116 5.96 -12.88 -0.73
C CYS A 116 4.63 -12.37 -0.14
N TRP A 117 4.69 -11.83 1.08
CA TRP A 117 3.64 -10.97 1.61
C TRP A 117 3.66 -9.65 0.85
N TYR A 118 2.53 -9.22 0.36
CA TYR A 118 2.41 -7.96 -0.36
C TYR A 118 1.82 -6.87 0.52
N LEU A 119 2.57 -5.79 0.75
CA LEU A 119 2.06 -4.57 1.36
C LEU A 119 1.38 -3.71 0.30
N ALA A 120 0.07 -3.85 0.16
CA ALA A 120 -0.70 -3.09 -0.82
C ALA A 120 -0.86 -1.60 -0.44
N PHE A 121 -1.15 -1.33 0.83
CA PHE A 121 -1.34 0.04 1.33
C PHE A 121 -0.76 0.22 2.73
N LEU A 122 -0.05 1.33 2.94
CA LEU A 122 0.33 1.85 4.25
C LEU A 122 0.20 3.36 4.21
N ALA A 123 -0.67 3.94 5.04
CA ALA A 123 -0.78 5.38 5.15
C ALA A 123 -1.06 5.85 6.58
N VAL A 124 -0.73 7.11 6.82
CA VAL A 124 -0.97 7.82 8.08
C VAL A 124 -1.68 9.13 7.74
N ASP A 125 -2.65 9.51 8.56
CA ASP A 125 -3.32 10.82 8.48
C ASP A 125 -2.28 11.93 8.27
N PRO A 126 -2.42 12.77 7.24
CA PRO A 126 -1.46 13.84 6.94
C PRO A 126 -1.11 14.73 8.14
N SER A 127 -2.08 14.98 9.04
CA SER A 127 -1.87 15.79 10.25
C SER A 127 -1.00 15.08 11.30
N MET A 128 -0.83 13.77 11.21
CA MET A 128 -0.11 12.92 12.16
C MET A 128 1.16 12.29 11.59
N GLN A 129 1.51 12.63 10.35
CA GLN A 129 2.75 12.16 9.73
C GLN A 129 3.99 12.67 10.47
N GLY A 130 5.11 11.94 10.34
CA GLY A 130 6.38 12.29 11.00
C GLY A 130 6.45 11.91 12.49
N GLN A 131 5.39 11.35 13.07
CA GLN A 131 5.33 10.92 14.48
C GLN A 131 5.62 9.42 14.69
N GLY A 132 6.07 8.71 13.63
CA GLY A 132 6.46 7.30 13.72
C GLY A 132 5.32 6.29 13.58
N ILE A 133 4.05 6.71 13.47
CA ILE A 133 2.87 5.81 13.41
C ILE A 133 3.03 4.76 12.32
N GLY A 134 3.40 5.15 11.10
CA GLY A 134 3.61 4.21 9.98
C GLY A 134 4.70 3.17 10.29
N SER A 135 5.77 3.59 10.97
CA SER A 135 6.85 2.69 11.39
C SER A 135 6.37 1.64 12.42
N PHE A 136 5.52 2.04 13.37
CA PHE A 136 4.94 1.10 14.35
C PHE A 136 3.98 0.12 13.70
N ILE A 137 3.12 0.58 12.77
CA ILE A 137 2.20 -0.29 12.02
C ILE A 137 3.00 -1.32 11.20
N LEU A 138 4.01 -0.86 10.47
CA LEU A 138 4.86 -1.72 9.67
C LEU A 138 5.59 -2.76 10.52
N LYS A 139 6.15 -2.35 11.66
CA LYS A 139 6.85 -3.23 12.59
C LYS A 139 5.95 -4.35 13.10
N GLU A 140 4.71 -4.05 13.47
CA GLU A 140 3.76 -5.05 13.97
C GLU A 140 3.41 -6.10 12.90
N ALA A 141 3.20 -5.67 11.66
CA ALA A 141 2.97 -6.59 10.56
C ALA A 141 4.20 -7.44 10.25
N LEU A 142 5.39 -6.84 10.23
CA LEU A 142 6.63 -7.56 9.94
C LEU A 142 6.98 -8.58 11.02
N GLN A 143 6.66 -8.33 12.30
CA GLN A 143 6.83 -9.33 13.35
C GLN A 143 6.00 -10.60 13.07
N MET A 144 4.78 -10.44 12.54
CA MET A 144 3.94 -11.57 12.16
C MET A 144 4.55 -12.34 10.97
N ILE A 145 5.10 -11.63 9.99
CA ILE A 145 5.72 -12.21 8.78
C ILE A 145 7.03 -12.93 9.16
N ASP A 146 7.88 -12.31 9.97
CA ASP A 146 9.14 -12.89 10.46
C ASP A 146 8.90 -14.17 11.26
N ALA A 147 7.86 -14.20 12.10
CA ALA A 147 7.50 -15.40 12.87
C ALA A 147 7.12 -16.60 11.98
N LYS A 148 6.81 -16.36 10.70
CA LYS A 148 6.54 -17.41 9.70
C LYS A 148 7.77 -17.76 8.87
N GLY A 149 8.84 -16.98 8.94
CA GLY A 149 10.03 -17.14 8.11
C GLY A 149 9.79 -16.77 6.64
N GLU A 150 8.85 -15.85 6.39
CA GLU A 150 8.41 -15.48 5.04
C GLU A 150 8.91 -14.10 4.63
N ARG A 151 8.95 -13.84 3.32
CA ARG A 151 9.42 -12.59 2.71
C ARG A 151 8.27 -11.58 2.58
N ALA A 152 8.63 -10.30 2.42
CA ALA A 152 7.68 -9.22 2.16
C ALA A 152 8.11 -8.41 0.93
N TYR A 153 7.12 -7.94 0.15
CA TYR A 153 7.31 -7.13 -1.04
C TYR A 153 6.38 -5.90 -0.99
N LEU A 154 6.79 -4.81 -1.63
CA LEU A 154 6.01 -3.60 -1.82
C LEU A 154 6.56 -2.76 -2.98
N GLU A 155 5.76 -1.78 -3.45
CA GLU A 155 6.20 -0.68 -4.30
C GLU A 155 6.10 0.64 -3.54
N ALA A 156 7.24 1.26 -3.24
CA ALA A 156 7.25 2.58 -2.62
C ALA A 156 6.98 3.66 -3.67
N SER A 157 5.96 4.48 -3.47
CA SER A 157 5.51 5.52 -4.39
C SER A 157 6.29 6.83 -4.32
N SER A 158 7.32 6.90 -3.48
CA SER A 158 8.17 8.08 -3.32
C SER A 158 9.49 7.74 -2.61
N GLU A 159 10.52 8.59 -2.80
CA GLU A 159 11.79 8.52 -2.08
C GLU A 159 11.62 8.57 -0.55
N ARG A 160 10.64 9.35 -0.08
CA ARG A 160 10.33 9.45 1.36
C ARG A 160 9.82 8.11 1.89
N ASN A 161 8.92 7.46 1.14
CA ASN A 161 8.37 6.17 1.52
C ASN A 161 9.44 5.07 1.43
N ARG A 162 10.27 5.08 0.37
CA ARG A 162 11.43 4.20 0.24
C ARG A 162 12.32 4.26 1.49
N ALA A 163 12.71 5.47 1.93
CA ALA A 163 13.54 5.63 3.12
C ALA A 163 12.89 5.11 4.42
N LEU A 164 11.54 5.08 4.51
CA LEU A 164 10.85 4.40 5.61
C LEU A 164 11.08 2.89 5.54
N TYR A 165 10.86 2.28 4.38
CA TYR A 165 10.96 0.83 4.20
C TYR A 165 12.40 0.32 4.34
N GLU A 166 13.41 1.07 3.86
CA GLU A 166 14.82 0.75 4.06
C GLU A 166 15.17 0.63 5.55
N ARG A 167 14.64 1.52 6.41
CA ARG A 167 14.83 1.43 7.88
C ARG A 167 14.20 0.18 8.51
N HIS A 168 13.31 -0.49 7.80
CA HIS A 168 12.66 -1.74 8.22
C HIS A 168 13.20 -2.97 7.49
N GLY A 169 14.36 -2.85 6.84
CA GLY A 169 15.06 -3.96 6.22
C GLY A 169 14.62 -4.31 4.80
N PHE A 170 13.79 -3.46 4.15
CA PHE A 170 13.53 -3.62 2.74
C PHE A 170 14.68 -3.11 1.89
N GLU A 171 15.00 -3.85 0.84
CA GLU A 171 16.00 -3.49 -0.16
C GLU A 171 15.32 -3.15 -1.48
N MET A 172 15.77 -2.08 -2.12
CA MET A 172 15.23 -1.67 -3.42
C MET A 172 15.72 -2.63 -4.51
N ILE A 173 14.79 -3.19 -5.28
CA ILE A 173 15.09 -4.06 -6.42
C ILE A 173 15.35 -3.21 -7.68
N ALA A 174 14.47 -2.24 -7.92
CA ALA A 174 14.50 -1.41 -9.12
C ALA A 174 13.92 0.00 -8.86
N LYS A 175 14.14 0.90 -9.82
CA LYS A 175 13.39 2.14 -9.97
C LYS A 175 12.56 2.02 -11.25
N VAL A 176 11.25 2.02 -11.12
CA VAL A 176 10.29 2.01 -12.22
C VAL A 176 9.82 3.44 -12.48
N GLN A 177 10.03 3.93 -13.68
CA GLN A 177 9.56 5.24 -14.13
C GLN A 177 9.38 5.21 -15.63
N ILE A 178 8.17 5.34 -16.11
CA ILE A 178 7.82 5.33 -17.54
C ILE A 178 7.39 6.73 -17.96
N GLN A 179 8.06 7.29 -18.97
CA GLN A 179 7.80 8.64 -19.48
C GLN A 179 7.75 9.69 -18.34
N ASP A 180 6.64 10.39 -18.17
CA ASP A 180 6.42 11.44 -17.16
C ASP A 180 5.81 10.94 -15.86
N SER A 181 5.67 9.60 -15.70
CA SER A 181 5.17 9.06 -14.43
C SER A 181 6.10 9.40 -13.26
N PRO A 182 5.57 9.61 -12.06
CA PRO A 182 6.39 9.61 -10.87
C PRO A 182 7.14 8.29 -10.69
N PRO A 183 8.36 8.30 -10.14
CA PRO A 183 9.09 7.07 -9.90
C PRO A 183 8.44 6.26 -8.78
N ALA A 184 8.42 4.93 -8.97
CA ALA A 184 8.09 3.96 -7.95
C ALA A 184 9.28 3.01 -7.73
N PHE A 185 9.33 2.41 -6.56
CA PHE A 185 10.47 1.62 -6.12
C PHE A 185 9.99 0.26 -5.61
N PRO A 186 9.99 -0.80 -6.46
CA PRO A 186 9.83 -2.17 -6.01
C PRO A 186 10.90 -2.52 -4.98
N MET A 187 10.46 -3.06 -3.84
CA MET A 187 11.33 -3.39 -2.71
C MET A 187 10.97 -4.74 -2.12
N ILE A 188 11.99 -5.49 -1.72
CA ILE A 188 11.85 -6.80 -1.08
C ILE A 188 12.52 -6.81 0.28
N ARG A 189 12.00 -7.61 1.19
CA ARG A 189 12.58 -7.88 2.49
C ARG A 189 12.58 -9.37 2.78
N GLU A 190 13.76 -9.90 3.09
CA GLU A 190 13.90 -11.26 3.58
C GLU A 190 13.44 -11.38 5.04
N ALA A 191 13.00 -12.56 5.45
CA ALA A 191 12.63 -12.79 6.84
C ALA A 191 13.84 -12.63 7.77
N HIS A 192 13.63 -11.96 8.89
CA HIS A 192 14.59 -11.95 9.98
C HIS A 192 14.27 -13.10 10.94
N ILE A 193 15.10 -14.13 10.93
CA ILE A 193 15.03 -15.29 11.83
C ILE A 193 15.68 -14.95 13.16
#